data_6cca0573240c9b03b89c2709e711a110
#
_entry.id   6cca0573240c9b03b89c2709e711a110
#
_cell.length_a   1.000
_cell.length_b   1.000
_cell.length_c   1.000
_cell.angle_alpha   90.00
_cell.angle_beta   90.00
_cell.angle_gamma   90.00
#
_symmetry.space_group_name_H-M   'P 1'
#
loop_
_entity.id
_entity.type
_entity.pdbx_description
1 polymer ?
#
loop_
_entity_poly.entity_id
_entity_poly.type
_entity_poly.pdbx_seq_one_letter_code
_entity_poly.pdbx_strand_id
1 'polypeptide(L)'
;MLEQKMTTVNIDDVPLPSFFQVVLKQCINDHHYFEVHMDIESGEFYKTHTLDNSMNWIGKQAEILLGGNSFKGIVTHVGLHRSKGNHGYLLIQGYSLTFLLETELNCASWTNTTLFSIVKEICDRAGVPCAIKPEYTADIEYECQYMESDFDFIRRLARQYHEWLYYDGKQLVFGKPDKLPSAIPLSYGREISDLNIGIQTLARPV
;
A
#
# COMPACT_ATOMS: atom_id res chain seq x y z
N MET A 1 29.01 -5.83 12.52
CA MET A 1 28.68 -4.46 12.12
C MET A 1 27.29 -4.54 11.47
N LEU A 2 26.25 -4.05 12.15
CA LEU A 2 24.92 -3.96 11.54
C LEU A 2 25.00 -2.82 10.51
N GLU A 3 24.90 -3.14 9.24
CA GLU A 3 24.71 -2.13 8.19
C GLU A 3 23.40 -1.40 8.51
N GLN A 4 23.53 -0.17 8.92
CA GLN A 4 22.40 0.74 9.10
C GLN A 4 21.85 1.08 7.72
N LYS A 5 20.89 0.31 7.24
CA LYS A 5 20.22 0.56 5.96
C LYS A 5 19.52 1.91 6.06
N MET A 6 19.99 2.87 5.27
CA MET A 6 19.42 4.22 5.24
C MET A 6 17.95 4.17 4.81
N THR A 7 17.12 4.91 5.52
CA THR A 7 15.75 5.19 5.09
C THR A 7 15.76 6.46 4.26
N THR A 8 15.16 6.46 3.09
CA THR A 8 14.99 7.66 2.25
C THR A 8 13.53 7.80 1.84
N VAL A 9 13.09 9.04 1.72
CA VAL A 9 11.74 9.38 1.25
C VAL A 9 11.86 10.42 0.16
N ASN A 10 11.29 10.15 -1.01
CA ASN A 10 11.19 11.11 -2.11
C ASN A 10 9.71 11.37 -2.40
N ILE A 11 9.35 12.60 -2.74
CA ILE A 11 8.03 12.96 -3.24
C ILE A 11 8.22 13.70 -4.56
N ASP A 12 7.57 13.22 -5.63
CA ASP A 12 7.71 13.77 -6.98
C ASP A 12 9.20 13.81 -7.42
N ASP A 13 9.94 12.72 -7.11
CA ASP A 13 11.38 12.55 -7.32
C ASP A 13 12.30 13.52 -6.54
N VAL A 14 11.72 14.34 -5.65
CA VAL A 14 12.47 15.26 -4.80
C VAL A 14 12.70 14.63 -3.42
N PRO A 15 13.95 14.46 -2.97
CA PRO A 15 14.23 13.88 -1.67
C PRO A 15 13.77 14.80 -0.54
N LEU A 16 13.12 14.23 0.48
CA LEU A 16 12.80 14.92 1.70
C LEU A 16 14.08 15.05 2.56
N PRO A 17 14.49 16.26 2.92
CA PRO A 17 15.80 16.50 3.55
C PRO A 17 15.86 16.06 5.02
N SER A 18 14.73 16.10 5.74
CA SER A 18 14.68 15.63 7.12
C SER A 18 13.31 15.10 7.49
N PHE A 19 13.28 13.96 8.15
CA PHE A 19 12.09 13.37 8.76
C PHE A 19 12.56 12.60 10.00
N PHE A 20 11.71 12.49 11.01
CA PHE A 20 12.05 11.78 12.24
C PHE A 20 11.28 10.49 12.42
N GLN A 21 10.17 10.30 11.66
CA GLN A 21 9.40 9.08 11.71
C GLN A 21 8.84 8.73 10.34
N VAL A 22 8.91 7.44 10.00
CA VAL A 22 8.24 6.83 8.85
C VAL A 22 7.48 5.62 9.35
N VAL A 23 6.19 5.55 9.03
CA VAL A 23 5.33 4.41 9.31
C VAL A 23 4.86 3.81 7.98
N LEU A 24 5.02 2.51 7.81
CA LEU A 24 4.50 1.78 6.67
C LEU A 24 3.64 0.62 7.19
N LYS A 25 2.35 0.64 6.90
CA LYS A 25 1.41 -0.45 7.22
C LYS A 25 1.08 -1.23 5.96
N GLN A 26 1.36 -2.51 6.00
CA GLN A 26 1.12 -3.42 4.88
C GLN A 26 0.08 -4.46 5.25
N CYS A 27 -0.91 -4.64 4.37
CA CYS A 27 -2.05 -5.55 4.58
C CYS A 27 -2.29 -6.40 3.33
N ILE A 28 -2.81 -7.61 3.52
CA ILE A 28 -3.36 -8.43 2.43
C ILE A 28 -4.81 -8.03 2.21
N ASN A 29 -5.26 -7.99 0.95
CA ASN A 29 -6.61 -7.59 0.55
C ASN A 29 -6.99 -6.16 0.94
N ASP A 30 -6.01 -5.28 1.08
CA ASP A 30 -6.24 -3.88 1.40
C ASP A 30 -5.11 -3.00 0.85
N HIS A 31 -5.32 -1.67 0.83
CA HIS A 31 -4.28 -0.73 0.48
C HIS A 31 -3.21 -0.67 1.57
N HIS A 32 -1.96 -0.56 1.15
CA HIS A 32 -0.91 -0.22 2.08
C HIS A 32 -0.96 1.28 2.38
N TYR A 33 -0.69 1.63 3.61
CA TYR A 33 -0.70 3.00 4.10
C TYR A 33 0.70 3.41 4.53
N PHE A 34 1.07 4.65 4.24
CA PHE A 34 2.29 5.24 4.75
C PHE A 34 2.05 6.58 5.44
N GLU A 35 2.95 6.90 6.35
CA GLU A 35 2.96 8.15 7.10
C GLU A 35 4.40 8.60 7.31
N VAL A 36 4.69 9.88 7.05
CA VAL A 36 5.99 10.50 7.24
C VAL A 36 5.82 11.75 8.09
N HIS A 37 6.61 11.85 9.16
CA HIS A 37 6.63 13.01 10.03
C HIS A 37 7.93 13.78 9.79
N MET A 38 7.80 15.03 9.38
CA MET A 38 8.90 15.94 9.14
C MET A 38 8.95 17.02 10.21
N ASP A 39 10.16 17.30 10.71
CA ASP A 39 10.38 18.42 11.59
C ASP A 39 10.34 19.75 10.82
N ILE A 40 9.52 20.69 11.28
CA ILE A 40 9.38 21.99 10.64
C ILE A 40 10.50 22.96 11.09
N GLU A 41 11.15 22.69 12.20
CA GLU A 41 12.10 23.60 12.82
C GLU A 41 13.54 23.45 12.31
N SER A 42 13.84 22.36 11.58
CA SER A 42 15.18 22.07 11.11
C SER A 42 15.53 22.78 9.79
N GLY A 43 16.22 23.92 9.87
CA GLY A 43 16.98 24.50 8.77
C GLY A 43 16.22 25.34 7.76
N GLU A 44 16.76 25.42 6.53
CA GLU A 44 16.20 26.21 5.42
C GLU A 44 14.78 25.83 5.01
N PHE A 45 14.30 24.65 5.44
CA PHE A 45 12.95 24.17 5.23
C PHE A 45 11.88 25.09 5.80
N TYR A 46 12.15 25.73 6.92
CA TYR A 46 11.22 26.68 7.54
C TYR A 46 10.84 27.86 6.63
N LYS A 47 11.71 28.19 5.67
CA LYS A 47 11.50 29.31 4.75
C LYS A 47 10.80 28.90 3.45
N THR A 48 10.86 27.63 3.08
CA THR A 48 10.40 27.14 1.76
C THR A 48 9.19 26.22 1.80
N HIS A 49 8.94 25.54 2.92
CA HIS A 49 7.81 24.60 3.04
C HIS A 49 6.79 25.09 4.06
N THR A 50 5.95 26.00 3.62
CA THR A 50 4.68 26.30 4.27
C THR A 50 3.68 25.19 3.93
N LEU A 51 2.61 25.08 4.70
CA LEU A 51 1.50 24.14 4.38
C LEU A 51 1.02 24.33 2.92
N ASP A 52 0.97 25.58 2.46
CA ASP A 52 0.56 25.91 1.08
C ASP A 52 1.46 25.26 0.02
N ASN A 53 2.79 25.31 0.21
CA ASN A 53 3.72 24.67 -0.71
C ASN A 53 3.64 23.13 -0.64
N SER A 54 3.40 22.60 0.55
CA SER A 54 3.28 21.16 0.78
C SER A 54 1.97 20.58 0.26
N MET A 55 0.93 21.41 0.09
CA MET A 55 -0.33 20.98 -0.57
C MET A 55 -0.10 20.53 -2.02
N ASN A 56 0.92 21.02 -2.69
CA ASN A 56 1.31 20.59 -4.03
C ASN A 56 1.78 19.14 -4.09
N TRP A 57 2.04 18.50 -2.94
CA TRP A 57 2.38 17.08 -2.86
C TRP A 57 1.17 16.15 -2.93
N ILE A 58 -0.03 16.66 -2.69
CA ILE A 58 -1.27 15.85 -2.80
C ILE A 58 -1.40 15.36 -4.24
N GLY A 59 -1.63 14.08 -4.40
CA GLY A 59 -1.70 13.38 -5.69
C GLY A 59 -0.33 13.04 -6.30
N LYS A 60 0.78 13.46 -5.66
CA LYS A 60 2.13 13.13 -6.13
C LYS A 60 2.58 11.77 -5.64
N GLN A 61 3.46 11.15 -6.43
CA GLN A 61 4.05 9.87 -6.06
C GLN A 61 5.06 10.05 -4.94
N ALA A 62 4.96 9.20 -3.92
CA ALA A 62 5.95 9.02 -2.88
C ALA A 62 6.73 7.72 -3.12
N GLU A 63 8.05 7.79 -2.99
CA GLU A 63 8.92 6.62 -2.97
C GLU A 63 9.66 6.54 -1.64
N ILE A 64 9.47 5.44 -0.92
CA ILE A 64 10.05 5.21 0.40
C ILE A 64 10.97 4.00 0.33
N LEU A 65 12.24 4.19 0.64
CA LEU A 65 13.20 3.11 0.82
C LEU A 65 13.35 2.85 2.31
N LEU A 66 12.92 1.68 2.76
CA LEU A 66 12.96 1.28 4.16
C LEU A 66 13.63 -0.08 4.30
N GLY A 67 14.77 -0.13 5.00
CA GLY A 67 15.48 -1.38 5.24
C GLY A 67 15.92 -2.13 3.98
N GLY A 68 16.07 -1.43 2.85
CA GLY A 68 16.40 -1.99 1.54
C GLY A 68 15.19 -2.42 0.69
N ASN A 69 13.97 -2.28 1.22
CA ASN A 69 12.73 -2.47 0.47
C ASN A 69 12.24 -1.12 -0.07
N SER A 70 11.87 -1.07 -1.34
CA SER A 70 11.26 0.10 -1.96
C SER A 70 9.74 -0.01 -1.88
N PHE A 71 9.10 1.09 -1.54
CA PHE A 71 7.65 1.25 -1.54
C PHE A 71 7.27 2.48 -2.35
N LYS A 72 6.30 2.33 -3.24
CA LYS A 72 5.72 3.42 -4.02
C LYS A 72 4.27 3.64 -3.62
N GLY A 73 3.90 4.91 -3.44
CA GLY A 73 2.55 5.28 -3.07
C GLY A 73 2.17 6.64 -3.61
N ILE A 74 0.98 7.11 -3.26
CA ILE A 74 0.45 8.43 -3.61
C ILE A 74 0.14 9.18 -2.32
N VAL A 75 0.57 10.43 -2.26
CA VAL A 75 0.23 11.32 -1.15
C VAL A 75 -1.25 11.72 -1.25
N THR A 76 -2.01 11.44 -0.21
CA THR A 76 -3.44 11.77 -0.14
C THR A 76 -3.75 12.83 0.90
N HIS A 77 -2.85 13.04 1.86
CA HIS A 77 -3.05 14.01 2.92
C HIS A 77 -1.72 14.66 3.32
N VAL A 78 -1.77 15.97 3.53
CA VAL A 78 -0.70 16.75 4.13
C VAL A 78 -1.31 17.61 5.24
N GLY A 79 -0.77 17.50 6.44
CA GLY A 79 -1.25 18.20 7.63
C GLY A 79 -0.13 18.85 8.41
N LEU A 80 -0.43 19.97 9.04
CA LEU A 80 0.49 20.65 9.95
C LEU A 80 0.01 20.42 11.39
N HIS A 81 0.83 19.79 12.20
CA HIS A 81 0.59 19.64 13.63
C HIS A 81 1.47 20.61 14.42
N ARG A 82 0.85 21.42 15.31
CA ARG A 82 1.56 22.29 16.26
C ARG A 82 1.09 22.05 17.68
N SER A 83 2.04 21.91 18.59
CA SER A 83 1.79 21.80 20.01
C SER A 83 2.18 23.08 20.77
N LYS A 84 1.86 23.15 22.08
CA LYS A 84 2.28 24.24 22.94
C LYS A 84 3.81 24.31 22.98
N GLY A 85 4.40 25.51 22.80
CA GLY A 85 5.85 25.72 22.81
C GLY A 85 6.46 25.87 21.41
N ASN A 86 5.66 26.08 20.38
CA ASN A 86 6.09 26.30 18.99
C ASN A 86 6.74 25.09 18.28
N HIS A 87 6.76 23.92 18.94
CA HIS A 87 7.21 22.69 18.30
C HIS A 87 6.10 22.12 17.41
N GLY A 88 6.45 21.79 16.17
CA GLY A 88 5.48 21.25 15.23
C GLY A 88 6.12 20.33 14.22
N TYR A 89 5.31 19.55 13.55
CA TYR A 89 5.74 18.69 12.45
C TYR A 89 4.74 18.74 11.30
N LEU A 90 5.24 18.51 10.12
CA LEU A 90 4.45 18.28 8.93
C LEU A 90 4.16 16.77 8.84
N LEU A 91 2.89 16.43 8.70
CA LEU A 91 2.41 15.09 8.53
C LEU A 91 2.08 14.86 7.06
N ILE A 92 2.71 13.88 6.44
CA ILE A 92 2.45 13.45 5.07
C ILE A 92 1.92 12.02 5.13
N GLN A 93 0.74 11.80 4.57
CA GLN A 93 0.11 10.48 4.57
C GLN A 93 -0.33 10.11 3.16
N GLY A 94 -0.40 8.81 2.91
CA GLY A 94 -0.88 8.32 1.64
C GLY A 94 -1.02 6.80 1.61
N TYR A 95 -1.35 6.32 0.42
CA TYR A 95 -1.59 4.91 0.19
C TYR A 95 -0.72 4.38 -0.95
N SER A 96 -0.65 3.06 -1.08
CA SER A 96 -0.06 2.39 -2.23
C SER A 96 -0.70 2.84 -3.55
N LEU A 97 -0.04 2.60 -4.67
CA LEU A 97 -0.58 2.94 -6.01
C LEU A 97 -1.94 2.28 -6.29
N THR A 98 -2.28 1.22 -5.57
CA THR A 98 -3.59 0.58 -5.66
C THR A 98 -4.75 1.49 -5.28
N PHE A 99 -4.49 2.59 -4.56
CA PHE A 99 -5.50 3.60 -4.24
C PHE A 99 -6.06 4.31 -5.49
N LEU A 100 -5.34 4.28 -6.62
CA LEU A 100 -5.86 4.76 -7.91
C LEU A 100 -7.06 3.96 -8.42
N LEU A 101 -7.31 2.77 -7.87
CA LEU A 101 -8.47 1.94 -8.20
C LEU A 101 -9.73 2.32 -7.39
N GLU A 102 -9.64 3.32 -6.49
CA GLU A 102 -10.76 3.80 -5.65
C GLU A 102 -11.42 5.09 -6.19
N THR A 103 -11.12 5.50 -7.42
CA THR A 103 -11.50 6.83 -7.91
C THR A 103 -13.01 7.02 -8.06
N GLU A 104 -13.73 5.99 -8.48
CA GLU A 104 -15.19 6.06 -8.74
C GLU A 104 -15.85 4.69 -8.66
N LEU A 105 -17.18 4.70 -8.53
CA LEU A 105 -18.00 3.50 -8.61
C LEU A 105 -18.31 3.17 -10.06
N ASN A 106 -17.93 1.99 -10.50
CA ASN A 106 -18.03 1.56 -11.88
C ASN A 106 -19.15 0.51 -12.09
N CYS A 107 -19.65 0.46 -13.33
CA CYS A 107 -20.51 -0.61 -13.82
C CYS A 107 -19.91 -1.14 -15.13
N ALA A 108 -19.53 -2.41 -15.14
CA ALA A 108 -18.98 -3.08 -16.31
C ALA A 108 -19.40 -4.55 -16.34
N SER A 109 -19.32 -5.20 -17.48
CA SER A 109 -19.56 -6.63 -17.59
C SER A 109 -18.63 -7.28 -18.60
N TRP A 110 -18.24 -8.49 -18.32
CA TRP A 110 -17.38 -9.30 -19.17
C TRP A 110 -18.04 -10.63 -19.46
N THR A 111 -17.86 -11.12 -20.68
CA THR A 111 -18.39 -12.40 -21.14
C THR A 111 -17.30 -13.21 -21.83
N ASN A 112 -17.29 -14.52 -21.62
CA ASN A 112 -16.35 -15.46 -22.24
C ASN A 112 -14.88 -14.97 -22.16
N THR A 113 -14.41 -14.69 -20.97
CA THR A 113 -13.11 -14.10 -20.69
C THR A 113 -12.39 -14.84 -19.57
N THR A 114 -11.18 -14.41 -19.22
CA THR A 114 -10.39 -14.99 -18.14
C THR A 114 -10.23 -13.99 -17.00
N LEU A 115 -9.98 -14.51 -15.79
CA LEU A 115 -9.69 -13.69 -14.62
C LEU A 115 -8.48 -12.76 -14.85
N PHE A 116 -7.46 -13.28 -15.54
CA PHE A 116 -6.30 -12.49 -15.97
C PHE A 116 -6.73 -11.27 -16.80
N SER A 117 -7.56 -11.47 -17.81
CA SER A 117 -7.96 -10.40 -18.74
C SER A 117 -8.76 -9.32 -18.04
N ILE A 118 -9.69 -9.70 -17.16
CA ILE A 118 -10.50 -8.74 -16.39
C ILE A 118 -9.61 -7.85 -15.51
N VAL A 119 -8.77 -8.47 -14.67
CA VAL A 119 -7.91 -7.72 -13.74
C VAL A 119 -6.89 -6.88 -14.50
N LYS A 120 -6.35 -7.38 -15.62
CA LYS A 120 -5.39 -6.65 -16.44
C LYS A 120 -6.00 -5.38 -17.06
N GLU A 121 -7.20 -5.50 -17.64
CA GLU A 121 -7.92 -4.38 -18.23
C GLU A 121 -8.17 -3.27 -17.19
N ILE A 122 -8.61 -3.63 -16.00
CA ILE A 122 -8.88 -2.68 -14.92
C ILE A 122 -7.60 -1.98 -14.47
N CYS A 123 -6.53 -2.73 -14.22
CA CYS A 123 -5.24 -2.15 -13.82
C CYS A 123 -4.67 -1.23 -14.89
N ASP A 124 -4.76 -1.60 -16.18
CA ASP A 124 -4.27 -0.79 -17.29
C ASP A 124 -5.06 0.51 -17.41
N ARG A 125 -6.38 0.46 -17.28
CA ARG A 125 -7.26 1.63 -17.30
C ARG A 125 -6.91 2.62 -16.18
N ALA A 126 -6.63 2.10 -14.98
CA ALA A 126 -6.26 2.92 -13.82
C ALA A 126 -4.77 3.34 -13.80
N GLY A 127 -3.95 2.83 -14.73
CA GLY A 127 -2.50 3.08 -14.72
C GLY A 127 -1.76 2.45 -13.54
N VAL A 128 -2.30 1.39 -12.94
CA VAL A 128 -1.72 0.69 -11.80
C VAL A 128 -0.84 -0.46 -12.28
N PRO A 129 0.47 -0.45 -11.97
CA PRO A 129 1.34 -1.58 -12.28
C PRO A 129 0.84 -2.85 -11.60
N CYS A 130 0.80 -3.97 -12.33
CA CYS A 130 0.26 -5.22 -11.81
C CYS A 130 1.05 -6.45 -12.28
N ALA A 131 1.12 -7.45 -11.40
CA ALA A 131 1.58 -8.80 -11.69
C ALA A 131 0.39 -9.76 -11.47
N ILE A 132 -0.11 -10.36 -12.54
CA ILE A 132 -1.33 -11.15 -12.52
C ILE A 132 -0.98 -12.58 -12.91
N LYS A 133 -1.13 -13.50 -11.96
CA LYS A 133 -0.85 -14.94 -12.12
C LYS A 133 -1.87 -15.76 -11.34
N PRO A 134 -3.15 -15.76 -11.74
CA PRO A 134 -4.18 -16.51 -11.04
C PRO A 134 -3.96 -18.02 -11.18
N GLU A 135 -4.31 -18.78 -10.14
CA GLU A 135 -4.39 -20.24 -10.21
C GLU A 135 -5.63 -20.68 -10.97
N TYR A 136 -6.71 -19.87 -10.93
CA TYR A 136 -7.91 -20.10 -11.72
C TYR A 136 -7.71 -19.62 -13.17
N THR A 137 -7.65 -20.58 -14.11
CA THR A 137 -7.35 -20.31 -15.53
C THR A 137 -8.51 -20.66 -16.48
N ALA A 138 -9.63 -21.17 -15.96
CA ALA A 138 -10.79 -21.48 -16.79
C ALA A 138 -11.48 -20.19 -17.28
N ASP A 139 -12.19 -20.31 -18.39
CA ASP A 139 -13.00 -19.23 -18.93
C ASP A 139 -14.18 -18.91 -17.99
N ILE A 140 -14.47 -17.64 -17.85
CA ILE A 140 -15.58 -17.08 -17.11
C ILE A 140 -16.67 -16.73 -18.12
N GLU A 141 -17.81 -17.39 -18.05
CA GLU A 141 -18.93 -17.15 -18.97
C GLU A 141 -19.47 -15.73 -18.83
N TYR A 142 -19.62 -15.27 -17.58
CA TYR A 142 -20.12 -13.93 -17.26
C TYR A 142 -19.59 -13.46 -15.91
N GLU A 143 -19.13 -12.21 -15.86
CA GLU A 143 -18.77 -11.50 -14.62
C GLU A 143 -19.23 -10.04 -14.72
N CYS A 144 -19.61 -9.46 -13.60
CA CYS A 144 -20.19 -8.12 -13.54
C CYS A 144 -19.63 -7.32 -12.37
N GLN A 145 -19.20 -6.11 -12.66
CA GLN A 145 -18.95 -5.05 -11.69
C GLN A 145 -20.18 -4.17 -11.64
N TYR A 146 -20.74 -3.95 -10.45
CA TYR A 146 -21.93 -3.14 -10.29
C TYR A 146 -21.83 -2.22 -9.08
N MET A 147 -21.74 -0.91 -9.31
CA MET A 147 -21.69 0.14 -8.30
C MET A 147 -20.63 -0.14 -7.21
N GLU A 148 -19.47 -0.61 -7.61
CA GLU A 148 -18.31 -0.84 -6.74
C GLU A 148 -17.05 -0.23 -7.35
N SER A 149 -16.05 0.13 -6.52
CA SER A 149 -14.77 0.61 -7.01
C SER A 149 -14.02 -0.50 -7.75
N ASP A 150 -13.06 -0.12 -8.57
CA ASP A 150 -12.20 -1.09 -9.27
C ASP A 150 -11.43 -1.96 -8.27
N PHE A 151 -10.99 -1.40 -7.14
CA PHE A 151 -10.32 -2.16 -6.10
C PHE A 151 -11.26 -3.14 -5.39
N ASP A 152 -12.45 -2.71 -5.02
CA ASP A 152 -13.44 -3.57 -4.38
C ASP A 152 -13.85 -4.73 -5.28
N PHE A 153 -14.01 -4.47 -6.58
CA PHE A 153 -14.29 -5.50 -7.57
C PHE A 153 -13.15 -6.51 -7.67
N ILE A 154 -11.90 -6.07 -7.84
CA ILE A 154 -10.74 -6.97 -7.87
C ILE A 154 -10.63 -7.77 -6.56
N ARG A 155 -10.88 -7.13 -5.42
CA ARG A 155 -10.90 -7.77 -4.09
C ARG A 155 -12.01 -8.83 -3.99
N ARG A 156 -13.18 -8.57 -4.55
CA ARG A 156 -14.28 -9.52 -4.63
C ARG A 156 -13.92 -10.72 -5.50
N LEU A 157 -13.31 -10.49 -6.67
CA LEU A 157 -12.81 -11.56 -7.54
C LEU A 157 -11.76 -12.41 -6.83
N ALA A 158 -10.80 -11.79 -6.14
CA ALA A 158 -9.78 -12.51 -5.39
C ALA A 158 -10.40 -13.46 -4.34
N ARG A 159 -11.43 -13.01 -3.63
CA ARG A 159 -12.15 -13.83 -2.64
C ARG A 159 -12.97 -14.95 -3.30
N GLN A 160 -13.66 -14.64 -4.40
CA GLN A 160 -14.53 -15.57 -5.13
C GLN A 160 -13.74 -16.73 -5.73
N TYR A 161 -12.55 -16.44 -6.27
CA TYR A 161 -11.69 -17.41 -6.93
C TYR A 161 -10.54 -17.91 -6.06
N HIS A 162 -10.52 -17.52 -4.76
CA HIS A 162 -9.49 -17.90 -3.78
C HIS A 162 -8.07 -17.49 -4.17
N GLU A 163 -7.93 -16.35 -4.82
CA GLU A 163 -6.66 -15.78 -5.24
C GLU A 163 -6.07 -14.84 -4.17
N TRP A 164 -4.76 -14.71 -4.17
CA TRP A 164 -4.07 -13.72 -3.36
C TRP A 164 -4.20 -12.34 -3.99
N LEU A 165 -4.43 -11.34 -3.15
CA LEU A 165 -4.42 -9.92 -3.54
C LEU A 165 -3.58 -9.15 -2.53
N TYR A 166 -2.48 -8.55 -2.99
CA TYR A 166 -1.63 -7.72 -2.15
C TYR A 166 -0.80 -6.75 -3.00
N TYR A 167 -0.17 -5.80 -2.34
CA TYR A 167 0.78 -4.87 -2.96
C TYR A 167 2.20 -5.23 -2.52
N ASP A 168 3.12 -5.43 -3.46
CA ASP A 168 4.50 -5.85 -3.16
C ASP A 168 5.44 -4.68 -2.81
N GLY A 169 4.92 -3.46 -2.82
CA GLY A 169 5.66 -2.21 -2.65
C GLY A 169 5.82 -1.43 -3.96
N LYS A 170 5.58 -2.06 -5.12
CA LYS A 170 5.73 -1.42 -6.44
C LYS A 170 4.54 -1.65 -7.36
N GLN A 171 3.84 -2.77 -7.20
CA GLN A 171 2.76 -3.21 -8.08
C GLN A 171 1.72 -4.02 -7.30
N LEU A 172 0.50 -4.03 -7.82
CA LEU A 172 -0.55 -4.93 -7.37
C LEU A 172 -0.19 -6.36 -7.81
N VAL A 173 -0.27 -7.30 -6.88
CA VAL A 173 -0.12 -8.72 -7.17
C VAL A 173 -1.47 -9.41 -7.02
N PHE A 174 -1.92 -10.06 -8.07
CA PHE A 174 -3.12 -10.88 -8.10
C PHE A 174 -2.74 -12.32 -8.44
N GLY A 175 -2.96 -13.23 -7.51
CA GLY A 175 -2.54 -14.63 -7.60
C GLY A 175 -1.38 -14.95 -6.66
N LYS A 176 -0.95 -16.19 -6.68
CA LYS A 176 0.05 -16.71 -5.75
C LYS A 176 1.44 -16.11 -6.00
N PRO A 177 2.17 -15.73 -4.96
CA PRO A 177 3.55 -15.25 -5.11
C PRO A 177 4.45 -16.37 -5.66
N ASP A 178 5.35 -16.02 -6.58
CA ASP A 178 6.28 -16.97 -7.21
C ASP A 178 7.21 -17.67 -6.19
N LYS A 179 7.55 -16.96 -5.13
CA LYS A 179 8.38 -17.47 -4.03
C LYS A 179 7.84 -16.99 -2.71
N LEU A 180 7.49 -17.93 -1.86
CA LEU A 180 7.31 -17.60 -0.45
C LEU A 180 8.68 -17.30 0.16
N PRO A 181 8.81 -16.26 1.01
CA PRO A 181 10.05 -15.98 1.69
C PRO A 181 10.49 -17.19 2.51
N SER A 182 11.80 -17.39 2.63
CA SER A 182 12.35 -18.42 3.52
C SER A 182 11.83 -18.19 4.93
N ALA A 183 11.49 -19.27 5.63
CA ALA A 183 11.09 -19.17 7.03
C ALA A 183 12.23 -18.52 7.84
N ILE A 184 11.91 -17.48 8.58
CA ILE A 184 12.84 -16.85 9.53
C ILE A 184 12.74 -17.60 10.84
N PRO A 185 13.80 -18.30 11.29
CA PRO A 185 13.79 -18.96 12.58
C PRO A 185 13.79 -17.92 13.70
N LEU A 186 12.80 -17.99 14.58
CA LEU A 186 12.68 -17.11 15.75
C LEU A 186 12.62 -17.97 16.99
N SER A 187 13.35 -17.59 18.04
CA SER A 187 13.41 -18.30 19.31
C SER A 187 12.83 -17.43 20.43
N TYR A 188 11.95 -18.02 21.23
CA TYR A 188 11.44 -17.37 22.43
C TYR A 188 12.58 -17.12 23.44
N GLY A 189 12.61 -15.91 23.99
CA GLY A 189 13.68 -15.47 24.90
C GLY A 189 14.90 -14.86 24.21
N ARG A 190 14.94 -14.83 22.86
CA ARG A 190 15.99 -14.17 22.06
C ARG A 190 15.38 -13.11 21.14
N GLU A 191 14.75 -13.55 20.07
CA GLU A 191 14.13 -12.66 19.07
C GLU A 191 12.65 -12.35 19.42
N ILE A 192 12.02 -13.21 20.24
CA ILE A 192 10.62 -13.05 20.69
C ILE A 192 10.64 -12.84 22.20
N SER A 193 10.18 -11.67 22.66
CA SER A 193 10.07 -11.33 24.08
C SER A 193 8.68 -11.66 24.66
N ASP A 194 7.65 -11.63 23.82
CA ASP A 194 6.28 -11.93 24.22
C ASP A 194 5.61 -12.79 23.14
N LEU A 195 4.93 -13.85 23.55
CA LEU A 195 4.26 -14.80 22.67
C LEU A 195 2.90 -15.18 23.25
N ASN A 196 1.86 -14.88 22.52
CA ASN A 196 0.50 -15.33 22.82
C ASN A 196 0.00 -16.23 21.68
N ILE A 197 -0.29 -17.51 22.00
CA ILE A 197 -0.83 -18.48 21.07
C ILE A 197 -2.19 -18.93 21.59
N GLY A 198 -3.22 -18.73 20.77
CA GLY A 198 -4.59 -19.19 21.06
C GLY A 198 -5.09 -20.13 19.98
N ILE A 199 -5.81 -21.17 20.40
CA ILE A 199 -6.57 -22.05 19.49
C ILE A 199 -8.05 -21.80 19.77
N GLN A 200 -8.80 -21.43 18.74
CA GLN A 200 -10.23 -21.20 18.83
C GLN A 200 -10.98 -22.13 17.88
N THR A 201 -11.96 -22.84 18.40
CA THR A 201 -12.88 -23.61 17.58
C THR A 201 -14.08 -22.71 17.22
N LEU A 202 -14.28 -22.46 15.94
CA LEU A 202 -15.49 -21.81 15.45
C LEU A 202 -16.57 -22.90 15.34
N ALA A 203 -17.57 -22.86 16.21
CA ALA A 203 -18.79 -23.63 16.00
C ALA A 203 -19.47 -23.08 14.74
N ARG A 204 -19.58 -23.88 13.69
CA ARG A 204 -20.46 -23.55 12.57
C ARG A 204 -21.89 -23.66 13.06
N PRO A 205 -22.74 -22.64 12.91
CA PRO A 205 -24.17 -22.84 13.12
C PRO A 205 -24.64 -23.93 12.14
N VAL A 206 -25.31 -24.92 12.67
CA VAL A 206 -25.97 -26.01 11.94
C VAL A 206 -27.19 -25.44 11.25
#